data_006cc7f98fe79ec05a0c2499011fbce5
#
_entry.id   006cc7f98fe79ec05a0c2499011fbce5
#
_cell.length_a   1.000
_cell.length_b   1.000
_cell.length_c   1.000
_cell.angle_alpha   90.00
_cell.angle_beta   90.00
_cell.angle_gamma   90.00
#
_symmetry.space_group_name_H-M   'P 1'
#
loop_
_entity.id
_entity.type
_entity.pdbx_description
1 polymer ?
#
loop_
_entity_poly.entity_id
_entity_poly.type
_entity_poly.pdbx_seq_one_letter_code
_entity_poly.pdbx_strand_id
1 'polypeptide(L)'
;MSTLPRWTGHFTRQRRLIQLAFLAVFALLPLFDLFRFDLPAGRLHVFGSEIWLDEWTYLWLALMFAMWLIGALSLILGRVYCAYACPQMVFSELAHDCDALAKRLLRGKDPKLQKQVARVLSHGAILLMSIVASILFMGYFAPLPQVIDRVVHLDVKLWLGAVGAATTLLAYLDLAFVREDFCRSACPYGLLQGILEDGRSLHVRYSEETGPCIDCKLCVRRCPMEIDIRNGSFQMECTRCGTCIDACDEILAKKNRPGLLAFDFSGLSWRGWDLKRSLVALSTLSFGVILAVALAHRDTLALQLAPLQSDVAPGRAVAESHFLLRAANRGREPVTLAVHTEGLPADAVIQGLPTQPVAAGQEERWTLVVQIPETPGRKGLQSFTWVIDSPRGAERFPGAVLTRGKGA
;
A
#
# COMPACT_ATOMS: atom_id res chain seq x y z
N MET A 1 40.13 19.33 0.93
CA MET A 1 39.91 18.22 -0.01
C MET A 1 39.71 16.94 0.84
N SER A 2 38.46 16.56 1.07
CA SER A 2 38.16 15.37 1.83
C SER A 2 38.14 14.19 0.85
N THR A 3 39.10 13.30 1.00
CA THR A 3 39.05 11.97 0.35
C THR A 3 37.86 11.22 0.91
N LEU A 4 36.68 11.35 0.29
CA LEU A 4 35.54 10.53 0.60
C LEU A 4 35.92 9.05 0.37
N PRO A 5 35.55 8.14 1.27
CA PRO A 5 35.83 6.73 1.08
C PRO A 5 35.20 6.28 -0.24
N ARG A 6 36.04 5.79 -1.17
CA ARG A 6 35.58 5.18 -2.41
C ARG A 6 34.87 3.87 -2.08
N TRP A 7 33.57 3.87 -2.20
CA TRP A 7 32.80 2.62 -2.22
C TRP A 7 33.04 1.97 -3.58
N THR A 8 34.16 1.24 -3.68
CA THR A 8 34.51 0.52 -4.89
C THR A 8 33.74 -0.79 -4.94
N GLY A 9 32.90 -0.92 -5.94
CA GLY A 9 32.55 -2.18 -6.54
C GLY A 9 31.36 -2.94 -5.98
N HIS A 10 30.58 -3.51 -6.89
CA HIS A 10 29.47 -4.45 -6.72
C HIS A 10 28.11 -3.82 -6.43
N PHE A 11 27.86 -2.57 -6.78
CA PHE A 11 26.54 -1.94 -6.68
C PHE A 11 25.48 -2.74 -7.43
N THR A 12 25.79 -3.25 -8.61
CA THR A 12 24.90 -4.11 -9.39
C THR A 12 24.52 -5.37 -8.63
N ARG A 13 25.47 -6.03 -7.95
CA ARG A 13 25.21 -7.25 -7.16
C ARG A 13 24.37 -6.93 -5.92
N GLN A 14 24.70 -5.88 -5.19
CA GLN A 14 23.93 -5.44 -4.01
C GLN A 14 22.49 -5.09 -4.39
N ARG A 15 22.33 -4.33 -5.49
CA ARG A 15 21.02 -3.99 -6.01
C ARG A 15 20.20 -5.24 -6.34
N ARG A 16 20.76 -6.23 -7.04
CA ARG A 16 20.08 -7.48 -7.36
C ARG A 16 19.66 -8.24 -6.12
N LEU A 17 20.46 -8.28 -5.07
CA LEU A 17 20.08 -8.91 -3.79
C LEU A 17 18.91 -8.18 -3.13
N ILE A 18 18.92 -6.84 -3.12
CA ILE A 18 17.82 -6.05 -2.57
C ILE A 18 16.55 -6.23 -3.41
N GLN A 19 16.65 -6.27 -4.74
CA GLN A 19 15.53 -6.54 -5.64
C GLN A 19 14.92 -7.93 -5.39
N LEU A 20 15.74 -8.95 -5.20
CA LEU A 20 15.28 -10.31 -4.87
C LEU A 20 14.60 -10.34 -3.50
N ALA A 21 15.15 -9.66 -2.50
CA ALA A 21 14.50 -9.52 -1.20
C ALA A 21 13.16 -8.80 -1.30
N PHE A 22 13.08 -7.74 -2.09
CA PHE A 22 11.83 -7.03 -2.36
C PHE A 22 10.79 -7.93 -3.04
N LEU A 23 11.19 -8.69 -4.07
CA LEU A 23 10.30 -9.67 -4.73
C LEU A 23 9.82 -10.75 -3.76
N ALA A 24 10.70 -11.23 -2.88
CA ALA A 24 10.32 -12.19 -1.85
C ALA A 24 9.26 -11.59 -0.91
N VAL A 25 9.47 -10.38 -0.40
CA VAL A 25 8.48 -9.67 0.42
C VAL A 25 7.17 -9.46 -0.35
N PHE A 26 7.25 -9.00 -1.60
CA PHE A 26 6.09 -8.81 -2.45
C PHE A 26 5.27 -10.10 -2.63
N ALA A 27 5.93 -11.25 -2.76
CA ALA A 27 5.25 -12.55 -2.86
C ALA A 27 4.73 -13.08 -1.52
N LEU A 28 5.52 -12.94 -0.44
CA LEU A 28 5.18 -13.50 0.87
C LEU A 28 3.99 -12.80 1.54
N LEU A 29 3.83 -11.49 1.34
CA LEU A 29 2.73 -10.74 1.94
C LEU A 29 1.34 -11.31 1.57
N PRO A 30 0.98 -11.53 0.29
CA PRO A 30 -0.30 -12.13 -0.07
C PRO A 30 -0.34 -13.65 0.14
N LEU A 31 0.80 -14.36 0.04
CA LEU A 31 0.87 -15.81 0.26
C LEU A 31 0.51 -16.20 1.70
N PHE A 32 0.95 -15.41 2.67
CA PHE A 32 0.69 -15.64 4.10
C PHE A 32 -0.44 -14.78 4.65
N ASP A 33 -1.17 -14.09 3.79
CA ASP A 33 -2.25 -13.16 4.17
C ASP A 33 -1.82 -12.11 5.22
N LEU A 34 -0.57 -11.67 5.14
CA LEU A 34 0.00 -10.68 6.05
C LEU A 34 -0.45 -9.25 5.74
N PHE A 35 -0.77 -8.99 4.46
CA PHE A 35 -1.30 -7.72 4.00
C PHE A 35 -2.28 -7.95 2.85
N ARG A 36 -3.54 -7.59 3.07
CA ARG A 36 -4.59 -7.69 2.05
C ARG A 36 -5.62 -6.59 2.23
N PHE A 37 -5.96 -5.95 1.14
CA PHE A 37 -7.01 -4.96 1.01
C PHE A 37 -8.30 -5.65 0.53
N ASP A 38 -9.09 -6.21 1.44
CA ASP A 38 -10.31 -6.93 1.10
C ASP A 38 -11.42 -5.94 0.71
N LEU A 39 -11.48 -5.63 -0.58
CA LEU A 39 -12.44 -4.67 -1.13
C LEU A 39 -13.90 -5.11 -0.94
N PRO A 40 -14.28 -6.39 -1.16
CA PRO A 40 -15.63 -6.85 -0.92
C PRO A 40 -16.08 -6.74 0.54
N ALA A 41 -15.19 -7.03 1.48
CA ALA A 41 -15.48 -6.95 2.91
C ALA A 41 -15.28 -5.55 3.50
N GLY A 42 -14.69 -4.62 2.73
CA GLY A 42 -14.38 -3.28 3.21
C GLY A 42 -13.36 -3.28 4.36
N ARG A 43 -12.36 -4.17 4.31
CA ARG A 43 -11.38 -4.37 5.37
C ARG A 43 -9.96 -4.40 4.84
N LEU A 44 -9.04 -3.84 5.62
CA LEU A 44 -7.61 -3.93 5.41
C LEU A 44 -7.01 -4.89 6.45
N HIS A 45 -6.52 -6.03 6.01
CA HIS A 45 -5.80 -6.97 6.87
C HIS A 45 -4.33 -6.60 6.91
N VAL A 46 -3.78 -6.36 8.11
CA VAL A 46 -2.38 -6.01 8.33
C VAL A 46 -1.85 -6.81 9.52
N PHE A 47 -0.95 -7.77 9.27
CA PHE A 47 -0.32 -8.61 10.29
C PHE A 47 -1.31 -9.19 11.32
N GLY A 48 -2.44 -9.74 10.82
CA GLY A 48 -3.48 -10.34 11.65
C GLY A 48 -4.38 -9.33 12.39
N SER A 49 -4.24 -8.05 12.11
CA SER A 49 -5.16 -7.00 12.56
C SER A 49 -6.04 -6.54 11.41
N GLU A 50 -7.31 -6.28 11.71
CA GLU A 50 -8.25 -5.76 10.73
C GLU A 50 -8.50 -4.28 10.96
N ILE A 51 -8.34 -3.47 9.92
CA ILE A 51 -8.70 -2.05 9.88
C ILE A 51 -9.89 -1.92 8.93
N TRP A 52 -10.96 -1.36 9.40
CA TRP A 52 -12.18 -1.19 8.59
C TRP A 52 -12.04 0.03 7.70
N LEU A 53 -12.54 -0.05 6.46
CA LEU A 53 -12.46 1.07 5.50
C LEU A 53 -13.31 2.27 5.92
N ASP A 54 -14.24 2.13 6.84
CA ASP A 54 -14.98 3.25 7.43
C ASP A 54 -14.13 4.07 8.40
N GLU A 55 -12.97 3.58 8.79
CA GLU A 55 -11.98 4.31 9.59
C GLU A 55 -11.08 5.20 8.71
N TRP A 56 -11.68 6.07 7.91
CA TRP A 56 -10.99 6.97 6.96
C TRP A 56 -9.82 7.75 7.55
N THR A 57 -9.92 8.12 8.82
CA THR A 57 -8.87 8.91 9.51
C THR A 57 -7.54 8.18 9.52
N TYR A 58 -7.51 6.89 9.84
CA TYR A 58 -6.26 6.13 9.88
C TYR A 58 -5.68 5.89 8.49
N LEU A 59 -6.54 5.60 7.50
CA LEU A 59 -6.12 5.43 6.11
C LEU A 59 -5.54 6.73 5.55
N TRP A 60 -6.21 7.86 5.82
CA TRP A 60 -5.73 9.17 5.39
C TRP A 60 -4.40 9.55 6.06
N LEU A 61 -4.27 9.35 7.38
CA LEU A 61 -3.02 9.61 8.10
C LEU A 61 -1.88 8.73 7.60
N ALA A 62 -2.14 7.45 7.34
CA ALA A 62 -1.14 6.54 6.78
C ALA A 62 -0.69 6.96 5.38
N LEU A 63 -1.63 7.40 4.53
CA LEU A 63 -1.33 7.91 3.20
C LEU A 63 -0.49 9.19 3.26
N MET A 64 -0.87 10.14 4.13
CA MET A 64 -0.11 11.38 4.33
C MET A 64 1.30 11.10 4.85
N PHE A 65 1.43 10.23 5.85
CA PHE A 65 2.74 9.82 6.34
C PHE A 65 3.60 9.17 5.25
N ALA A 66 3.03 8.25 4.47
CA ALA A 66 3.75 7.61 3.37
C ALA A 66 4.20 8.63 2.30
N MET A 67 3.34 9.56 1.94
CA MET A 67 3.66 10.63 0.97
C MET A 67 4.81 11.51 1.45
N TRP A 68 4.77 11.98 2.69
CA TRP A 68 5.84 12.79 3.27
C TRP A 68 7.14 12.01 3.45
N LEU A 69 7.06 10.73 3.84
CA LEU A 69 8.22 9.83 3.96
C LEU A 69 8.91 9.64 2.62
N ILE A 70 8.16 9.39 1.56
CA ILE A 70 8.67 9.28 0.20
C ILE A 70 9.34 10.58 -0.23
N GLY A 71 8.72 11.73 0.05
CA GLY A 71 9.30 13.05 -0.21
C GLY A 71 10.62 13.28 0.53
N ALA A 72 10.68 12.93 1.81
CA ALA A 72 11.89 13.02 2.63
C ALA A 72 13.03 12.13 2.09
N LEU A 73 12.70 10.87 1.76
CA LEU A 73 13.67 9.94 1.17
C LEU A 73 14.18 10.45 -0.18
N SER A 74 13.31 11.02 -1.02
CA SER A 74 13.71 11.57 -2.34
C SER A 74 14.63 12.78 -2.21
N LEU A 75 14.41 13.66 -1.23
CA LEU A 75 15.29 14.80 -0.95
C LEU A 75 16.70 14.39 -0.53
N ILE A 76 16.84 13.25 0.13
CA ILE A 76 18.14 12.77 0.65
C ILE A 76 18.81 11.83 -0.34
N LEU A 77 18.10 10.79 -0.76
CA LEU A 77 18.61 9.68 -1.54
C LEU A 77 18.36 9.81 -3.03
N GLY A 78 17.59 10.83 -3.45
CA GLY A 78 17.16 10.94 -4.83
C GLY A 78 16.27 9.76 -5.25
N ARG A 79 16.39 9.34 -6.50
CA ARG A 79 15.58 8.26 -7.10
C ARG A 79 16.11 6.83 -6.81
N VAL A 80 16.78 6.62 -5.67
CA VAL A 80 17.33 5.29 -5.29
C VAL A 80 16.22 4.23 -5.22
N TYR A 81 15.04 4.56 -4.69
CA TYR A 81 13.89 3.65 -4.65
C TYR A 81 13.59 3.07 -6.04
N CYS A 82 13.67 3.90 -7.09
CA CYS A 82 13.38 3.46 -8.47
C CYS A 82 14.29 2.30 -8.90
N ALA A 83 15.57 2.34 -8.57
CA ALA A 83 16.52 1.29 -8.95
C ALA A 83 16.44 0.04 -8.07
N TYR A 84 16.09 0.18 -6.79
CA TYR A 84 16.28 -0.90 -5.80
C TYR A 84 15.00 -1.61 -5.42
N ALA A 85 13.85 -0.91 -5.40
CA ALA A 85 12.60 -1.44 -4.87
C ALA A 85 11.36 -1.13 -5.71
N CYS A 86 11.47 -0.36 -6.80
CA CYS A 86 10.34 -0.09 -7.68
C CYS A 86 9.99 -1.36 -8.49
N PRO A 87 8.75 -1.87 -8.42
CA PRO A 87 8.34 -3.06 -9.18
C PRO A 87 8.63 -2.94 -10.67
N GLN A 88 8.36 -1.77 -11.28
CA GLN A 88 8.62 -1.53 -12.70
C GLN A 88 10.07 -1.83 -13.09
N MET A 89 11.04 -1.26 -12.38
CA MET A 89 12.45 -1.48 -12.66
C MET A 89 12.89 -2.92 -12.38
N VAL A 90 12.37 -3.51 -11.28
CA VAL A 90 12.71 -4.89 -10.90
C VAL A 90 12.23 -5.87 -11.96
N PHE A 91 10.99 -5.75 -12.41
CA PHE A 91 10.43 -6.63 -13.46
C PHE A 91 11.04 -6.35 -14.84
N SER A 92 11.35 -5.10 -15.18
CA SER A 92 12.06 -4.78 -16.41
C SER A 92 13.45 -5.43 -16.48
N GLU A 93 14.21 -5.40 -15.38
CA GLU A 93 15.52 -6.07 -15.32
C GLU A 93 15.37 -7.60 -15.41
N LEU A 94 14.33 -8.20 -14.81
CA LEU A 94 14.04 -9.61 -14.98
C LEU A 94 13.67 -9.96 -16.42
N ALA A 95 12.93 -9.10 -17.11
CA ALA A 95 12.63 -9.28 -18.53
C ALA A 95 13.90 -9.25 -19.39
N HIS A 96 14.86 -8.36 -19.09
CA HIS A 96 16.18 -8.37 -19.74
C HIS A 96 16.96 -9.67 -19.46
N ASP A 97 16.86 -10.21 -18.23
CA ASP A 97 17.48 -11.49 -17.89
C ASP A 97 16.84 -12.64 -18.68
N CYS A 98 15.52 -12.63 -18.89
CA CYS A 98 14.81 -13.59 -19.76
C CYS A 98 15.33 -13.49 -21.21
N ASP A 99 15.49 -12.28 -21.76
CA ASP A 99 16.04 -12.07 -23.09
C ASP A 99 17.49 -12.60 -23.20
N ALA A 100 18.31 -12.31 -22.21
CA ALA A 100 19.70 -12.77 -22.16
C ALA A 100 19.81 -14.30 -22.05
N LEU A 101 18.97 -14.90 -21.20
CA LEU A 101 18.90 -16.35 -21.00
C LEU A 101 18.44 -17.06 -22.29
N ALA A 102 17.40 -16.56 -22.95
CA ALA A 102 16.90 -17.12 -24.21
C ALA A 102 17.99 -17.12 -25.30
N LYS A 103 18.73 -15.99 -25.43
CA LYS A 103 19.87 -15.89 -26.35
C LYS A 103 21.02 -16.83 -25.98
N ARG A 104 21.29 -17.01 -24.69
CA ARG A 104 22.36 -17.88 -24.17
C ARG A 104 22.08 -19.36 -24.42
N LEU A 105 20.82 -19.81 -24.20
CA LEU A 105 20.40 -21.20 -24.42
C LEU A 105 20.52 -21.64 -25.88
N LEU A 106 20.38 -20.67 -26.79
CA LEU A 106 20.42 -20.95 -28.25
C LEU A 106 21.78 -20.62 -28.89
N ARG A 107 22.80 -20.39 -28.08
CA ARG A 107 24.15 -20.05 -28.54
C ARG A 107 24.73 -21.21 -29.38
N GLY A 108 25.21 -20.90 -30.59
CA GLY A 108 25.78 -21.89 -31.49
C GLY A 108 24.80 -22.48 -32.53
N LYS A 109 23.53 -22.07 -32.57
CA LYS A 109 22.55 -22.39 -33.62
C LYS A 109 22.61 -21.38 -34.78
N ASP A 110 21.93 -21.70 -35.89
CA ASP A 110 21.78 -20.78 -37.02
C ASP A 110 21.30 -19.41 -36.56
N PRO A 111 21.95 -18.29 -36.96
CA PRO A 111 21.64 -16.96 -36.48
C PRO A 111 20.20 -16.52 -36.70
N LYS A 112 19.56 -16.93 -37.83
CA LYS A 112 18.14 -16.63 -38.12
C LYS A 112 17.21 -17.40 -37.18
N LEU A 113 17.44 -18.70 -37.01
CA LEU A 113 16.68 -19.57 -36.11
C LEU A 113 16.88 -19.11 -34.66
N GLN A 114 18.12 -18.82 -34.25
CA GLN A 114 18.43 -18.29 -32.92
C GLN A 114 17.62 -17.02 -32.59
N LYS A 115 17.56 -16.07 -33.53
CA LYS A 115 16.84 -14.79 -33.31
C LYS A 115 15.33 -15.02 -33.16
N GLN A 116 14.72 -15.90 -33.98
CA GLN A 116 13.28 -16.17 -33.93
C GLN A 116 12.91 -16.96 -32.66
N VAL A 117 13.59 -18.06 -32.39
CA VAL A 117 13.31 -18.92 -31.24
C VAL A 117 13.61 -18.21 -29.91
N ALA A 118 14.70 -17.43 -29.85
CA ALA A 118 15.01 -16.63 -28.67
C ALA A 118 13.90 -15.62 -28.37
N ARG A 119 13.34 -14.97 -29.40
CA ARG A 119 12.21 -14.04 -29.23
C ARG A 119 10.99 -14.75 -28.67
N VAL A 120 10.60 -15.90 -29.24
CA VAL A 120 9.44 -16.67 -28.76
C VAL A 120 9.63 -17.13 -27.32
N LEU A 121 10.81 -17.66 -26.98
CA LEU A 121 11.13 -18.07 -25.61
C LEU A 121 11.10 -16.89 -24.64
N SER A 122 11.64 -15.75 -25.03
CA SER A 122 11.63 -14.54 -24.20
C SER A 122 10.21 -14.04 -23.95
N HIS A 123 9.39 -13.89 -24.99
CA HIS A 123 8.00 -13.50 -24.84
C HIS A 123 7.18 -14.49 -24.01
N GLY A 124 7.43 -15.81 -24.16
CA GLY A 124 6.82 -16.84 -23.33
C GLY A 124 7.18 -16.69 -21.85
N ALA A 125 8.47 -16.45 -21.54
CA ALA A 125 8.94 -16.25 -20.18
C ALA A 125 8.38 -14.95 -19.57
N ILE A 126 8.33 -13.87 -20.34
CA ILE A 126 7.75 -12.58 -19.91
C ILE A 126 6.24 -12.74 -19.65
N LEU A 127 5.52 -13.45 -20.51
CA LEU A 127 4.10 -13.73 -20.30
C LEU A 127 3.86 -14.52 -19.01
N LEU A 128 4.62 -15.59 -18.79
CA LEU A 128 4.55 -16.37 -17.56
C LEU A 128 4.84 -15.51 -16.33
N MET A 129 5.87 -14.70 -16.39
CA MET A 129 6.21 -13.75 -15.32
C MET A 129 5.07 -12.75 -15.07
N SER A 130 4.43 -12.23 -16.12
CA SER A 130 3.29 -11.30 -16.00
C SER A 130 2.07 -11.99 -15.37
N ILE A 131 1.79 -13.25 -15.70
CA ILE A 131 0.73 -14.05 -15.08
C ILE A 131 1.01 -14.20 -13.58
N VAL A 132 2.20 -14.66 -13.21
CA VAL A 132 2.58 -14.85 -11.80
C VAL A 132 2.53 -13.53 -11.03
N ALA A 133 3.07 -12.46 -11.58
CA ALA A 133 3.05 -11.13 -10.96
C ALA A 133 1.61 -10.62 -10.77
N SER A 134 0.72 -10.83 -11.76
CA SER A 134 -0.69 -10.44 -11.66
C SER A 134 -1.45 -11.27 -10.63
N ILE A 135 -1.21 -12.58 -10.54
CA ILE A 135 -1.82 -13.44 -9.50
C ILE A 135 -1.41 -12.94 -8.11
N LEU A 136 -0.11 -12.69 -7.89
CA LEU A 136 0.38 -12.15 -6.62
C LEU A 136 -0.19 -10.75 -6.32
N PHE A 137 -0.26 -9.88 -7.32
CA PHE A 137 -0.87 -8.56 -7.18
C PHE A 137 -2.36 -8.63 -6.83
N MET A 138 -3.12 -9.50 -7.49
CA MET A 138 -4.53 -9.70 -7.16
C MET A 138 -4.73 -10.29 -5.75
N GLY A 139 -3.75 -11.05 -5.24
CA GLY A 139 -3.72 -11.54 -3.87
C GLY A 139 -3.69 -10.45 -2.79
N TYR A 140 -3.32 -9.23 -3.16
CA TYR A 140 -3.46 -8.06 -2.28
C TYR A 140 -4.90 -7.54 -2.15
N PHE A 141 -5.82 -7.96 -3.02
CA PHE A 141 -7.21 -7.48 -3.07
C PHE A 141 -8.25 -8.56 -2.82
N ALA A 142 -7.85 -9.82 -2.92
CA ALA A 142 -8.72 -10.97 -2.66
C ALA A 142 -7.91 -12.16 -2.14
N PRO A 143 -8.52 -13.09 -1.40
CA PRO A 143 -7.83 -14.29 -0.93
C PRO A 143 -7.19 -15.06 -2.08
N LEU A 144 -5.90 -15.33 -1.98
CA LEU A 144 -5.11 -15.93 -3.04
C LEU A 144 -5.68 -17.28 -3.58
N PRO A 145 -6.24 -18.17 -2.74
CA PRO A 145 -6.88 -19.39 -3.22
C PRO A 145 -8.04 -19.11 -4.21
N GLN A 146 -8.84 -18.06 -3.97
CA GLN A 146 -9.92 -17.66 -4.86
C GLN A 146 -9.38 -17.11 -6.19
N VAL A 147 -8.28 -16.36 -6.15
CA VAL A 147 -7.61 -15.85 -7.35
C VAL A 147 -7.10 -17.00 -8.21
N ILE A 148 -6.42 -17.97 -7.58
CA ILE A 148 -5.86 -19.14 -8.27
C ILE A 148 -6.98 -19.99 -8.88
N ASP A 149 -8.05 -20.27 -8.14
CA ASP A 149 -9.19 -21.04 -8.62
C ASP A 149 -9.79 -20.45 -9.90
N ARG A 150 -9.96 -19.12 -9.94
CA ARG A 150 -10.47 -18.43 -11.13
C ARG A 150 -9.50 -18.48 -12.32
N VAL A 151 -8.20 -18.37 -12.07
CA VAL A 151 -7.19 -18.49 -13.13
C VAL A 151 -7.21 -19.89 -13.72
N VAL A 152 -7.30 -20.93 -12.89
CA VAL A 152 -7.35 -22.33 -13.31
C VAL A 152 -8.62 -22.63 -14.14
N HIS A 153 -9.77 -22.09 -13.75
CA HIS A 153 -11.03 -22.29 -14.45
C HIS A 153 -11.30 -21.25 -15.56
N LEU A 154 -10.35 -20.34 -15.82
CA LEU A 154 -10.47 -19.23 -16.80
C LEU A 154 -11.77 -18.42 -16.63
N ASP A 155 -12.21 -18.22 -15.41
CA ASP A 155 -13.43 -17.48 -15.08
C ASP A 155 -13.19 -15.98 -15.11
N VAL A 156 -13.46 -15.35 -16.24
CA VAL A 156 -13.33 -13.91 -16.45
C VAL A 156 -14.66 -13.13 -16.24
N LYS A 157 -15.74 -13.81 -15.88
CA LYS A 157 -17.07 -13.18 -15.79
C LYS A 157 -17.25 -12.25 -14.60
N LEU A 158 -16.52 -12.46 -13.51
CA LEU A 158 -16.55 -11.61 -12.33
C LEU A 158 -15.44 -10.55 -12.40
N TRP A 159 -15.65 -9.44 -11.70
CA TRP A 159 -14.70 -8.31 -11.68
C TRP A 159 -13.26 -8.77 -11.40
N LEU A 160 -13.06 -9.73 -10.49
CA LEU A 160 -11.75 -10.27 -10.13
C LEU A 160 -11.05 -10.95 -11.32
N GLY A 161 -11.77 -11.74 -12.11
CA GLY A 161 -11.23 -12.38 -13.31
C GLY A 161 -10.92 -11.38 -14.44
N ALA A 162 -11.83 -10.42 -14.67
CA ALA A 162 -11.65 -9.39 -15.69
C ALA A 162 -10.48 -8.46 -15.35
N VAL A 163 -10.39 -8.00 -14.10
CA VAL A 163 -9.27 -7.16 -13.63
C VAL A 163 -7.95 -7.94 -13.66
N GLY A 164 -7.96 -9.24 -13.26
CA GLY A 164 -6.78 -10.09 -13.33
C GLY A 164 -6.27 -10.29 -14.77
N ALA A 165 -7.17 -10.51 -15.73
CA ALA A 165 -6.81 -10.60 -17.14
C ALA A 165 -6.26 -9.26 -17.68
N ALA A 166 -6.90 -8.15 -17.34
CA ALA A 166 -6.45 -6.82 -17.76
C ALA A 166 -5.07 -6.47 -17.17
N THR A 167 -4.83 -6.75 -15.89
CA THR A 167 -3.53 -6.52 -15.24
C THR A 167 -2.44 -7.40 -15.85
N THR A 168 -2.74 -8.66 -16.18
CA THR A 168 -1.81 -9.55 -16.87
C THR A 168 -1.43 -9.02 -18.25
N LEU A 169 -2.44 -8.59 -19.04
CA LEU A 169 -2.21 -8.02 -20.37
C LEU A 169 -1.38 -6.73 -20.29
N LEU A 170 -1.71 -5.82 -19.39
CA LEU A 170 -0.97 -4.57 -19.19
C LEU A 170 0.47 -4.84 -18.77
N ALA A 171 0.69 -5.74 -17.80
CA ALA A 171 2.01 -6.12 -17.35
C ALA A 171 2.83 -6.76 -18.49
N TYR A 172 2.22 -7.63 -19.30
CA TYR A 172 2.90 -8.22 -20.46
C TYR A 172 3.26 -7.16 -21.50
N LEU A 173 2.35 -6.27 -21.86
CA LEU A 173 2.62 -5.23 -22.86
C LEU A 173 3.70 -4.27 -22.37
N ASP A 174 3.68 -3.89 -21.10
CA ASP A 174 4.70 -3.06 -20.50
C ASP A 174 6.07 -3.76 -20.54
N LEU A 175 6.18 -4.97 -20.00
CA LEU A 175 7.46 -5.67 -19.87
C LEU A 175 8.00 -6.19 -21.23
N ALA A 176 7.14 -6.40 -22.21
CA ALA A 176 7.58 -6.82 -23.54
C ALA A 176 8.03 -5.64 -24.41
N PHE A 177 7.41 -4.46 -24.28
CA PHE A 177 7.57 -3.37 -25.27
C PHE A 177 7.95 -2.03 -24.68
N VAL A 178 7.58 -1.71 -23.43
CA VAL A 178 7.73 -0.37 -22.83
C VAL A 178 8.91 -0.31 -21.86
N ARG A 179 8.90 -1.16 -20.85
CA ARG A 179 10.00 -1.29 -19.86
C ARG A 179 10.44 0.04 -19.24
N GLU A 180 11.73 0.35 -19.37
CA GLU A 180 12.37 1.56 -18.83
C GLU A 180 11.92 2.85 -19.51
N ASP A 181 11.35 2.77 -20.72
CA ASP A 181 10.83 3.95 -21.42
C ASP A 181 9.70 4.61 -20.63
N PHE A 182 8.87 3.80 -19.94
CA PHE A 182 7.90 4.33 -18.99
C PHE A 182 8.56 5.18 -17.88
N CYS A 183 9.65 4.68 -17.30
CA CYS A 183 10.37 5.37 -16.22
C CYS A 183 11.02 6.66 -16.69
N ARG A 184 11.44 6.73 -17.97
CA ARG A 184 12.08 7.91 -18.56
C ARG A 184 11.10 9.00 -18.93
N SER A 185 9.95 8.63 -19.50
CA SER A 185 9.07 9.60 -20.19
C SER A 185 7.70 9.81 -19.54
N ALA A 186 7.12 8.79 -18.90
CA ALA A 186 5.72 8.80 -18.51
C ALA A 186 5.46 8.63 -17.01
N CYS A 187 6.45 8.18 -16.23
CA CYS A 187 6.24 7.88 -14.81
C CYS A 187 6.05 9.17 -13.99
N PRO A 188 4.82 9.46 -13.48
CA PRO A 188 4.56 10.69 -12.71
C PRO A 188 5.34 10.71 -11.39
N TYR A 189 5.56 9.54 -10.79
CA TYR A 189 6.33 9.41 -9.57
C TYR A 189 7.82 9.74 -9.78
N GLY A 190 8.41 9.25 -10.89
CA GLY A 190 9.77 9.60 -11.27
C GLY A 190 9.95 11.09 -11.55
N LEU A 191 8.97 11.74 -12.19
CA LEU A 191 8.96 13.18 -12.42
C LEU A 191 8.88 13.95 -11.09
N LEU A 192 7.96 13.58 -10.20
CA LEU A 192 7.81 14.20 -8.88
C LEU A 192 9.12 14.11 -8.07
N GLN A 193 9.75 12.94 -8.03
CA GLN A 193 11.04 12.78 -7.35
C GLN A 193 12.12 13.66 -7.96
N GLY A 194 12.21 13.72 -9.29
CA GLY A 194 13.17 14.56 -9.99
C GLY A 194 13.01 16.06 -9.69
N ILE A 195 11.77 16.55 -9.51
CA ILE A 195 11.48 17.94 -9.11
C ILE A 195 11.87 18.20 -7.64
N LEU A 196 11.68 17.19 -6.78
CA LEU A 196 12.05 17.31 -5.36
C LEU A 196 13.55 17.30 -5.14
N GLU A 197 14.30 16.60 -5.98
CA GLU A 197 15.76 16.51 -5.90
C GLU A 197 16.44 17.88 -6.13
N ASP A 198 17.63 18.01 -5.59
CA ASP A 198 18.53 19.14 -5.82
C ASP A 198 19.98 18.64 -5.92
N GLY A 199 20.92 19.52 -6.26
CA GLY A 199 22.34 19.17 -6.37
C GLY A 199 23.00 18.66 -5.07
N ARG A 200 22.26 18.64 -3.96
CA ARG A 200 22.71 18.11 -2.66
C ARG A 200 22.16 16.70 -2.38
N SER A 201 21.16 16.24 -3.13
CA SER A 201 20.69 14.86 -3.04
C SER A 201 21.77 13.89 -3.49
N LEU A 202 21.73 12.65 -3.04
CA LEU A 202 22.65 11.61 -3.49
C LEU A 202 22.70 11.57 -5.01
N HIS A 203 23.89 11.70 -5.59
CA HIS A 203 24.09 11.64 -7.04
C HIS A 203 25.40 10.95 -7.40
N VAL A 204 25.56 10.58 -8.66
CA VAL A 204 26.83 10.05 -9.19
C VAL A 204 27.64 11.21 -9.71
N ARG A 205 28.83 11.39 -9.16
CA ARG A 205 29.80 12.40 -9.60
C ARG A 205 30.83 11.77 -10.54
N TYR A 206 31.07 12.45 -11.61
CA TYR A 206 32.19 12.21 -12.52
C TYR A 206 33.38 13.13 -12.16
N SER A 207 34.58 12.58 -12.07
CA SER A 207 35.81 13.33 -11.76
C SER A 207 37.00 12.75 -12.48
N GLU A 208 37.79 13.60 -13.10
CA GLU A 208 39.05 13.24 -13.77
C GLU A 208 40.31 13.43 -12.88
N GLU A 209 40.13 13.63 -11.58
CA GLU A 209 41.22 13.77 -10.60
C GLU A 209 42.25 12.63 -10.66
N THR A 210 41.80 11.44 -11.05
CA THR A 210 42.64 10.23 -11.15
C THR A 210 43.13 9.94 -12.55
N GLY A 211 42.93 10.91 -13.47
CA GLY A 211 43.38 10.86 -14.86
C GLY A 211 42.24 10.92 -15.88
N PRO A 212 42.55 11.14 -17.17
CA PRO A 212 41.54 11.39 -18.19
C PRO A 212 40.66 10.18 -18.51
N CYS A 213 39.42 10.43 -18.94
CA CYS A 213 38.50 9.42 -19.46
C CYS A 213 39.06 8.86 -20.80
N ILE A 214 38.92 7.54 -20.99
CA ILE A 214 39.31 6.83 -22.20
C ILE A 214 38.20 6.73 -23.26
N ASP A 215 37.08 7.41 -23.04
CA ASP A 215 35.91 7.48 -23.91
C ASP A 215 35.36 6.10 -24.38
N CYS A 216 35.44 5.08 -23.54
CA CYS A 216 34.93 3.74 -23.87
C CYS A 216 33.38 3.65 -23.90
N LYS A 217 32.68 4.66 -23.40
CA LYS A 217 31.20 4.78 -23.35
C LYS A 217 30.49 3.59 -22.69
N LEU A 218 31.19 2.76 -21.89
CA LEU A 218 30.58 1.60 -21.25
C LEU A 218 29.56 2.01 -20.17
N CYS A 219 29.84 3.11 -19.46
CA CYS A 219 28.91 3.68 -18.48
C CYS A 219 27.57 4.09 -19.10
N VAL A 220 27.59 4.62 -20.34
CA VAL A 220 26.37 4.98 -21.09
C VAL A 220 25.63 3.73 -21.56
N ARG A 221 26.35 2.78 -22.17
CA ARG A 221 25.75 1.56 -22.72
C ARG A 221 25.14 0.63 -21.67
N ARG A 222 25.64 0.65 -20.43
CA ARG A 222 25.10 -0.13 -19.32
C ARG A 222 24.06 0.62 -18.50
N CYS A 223 23.83 1.90 -18.80
CA CYS A 223 22.86 2.71 -18.11
C CYS A 223 21.44 2.30 -18.52
N PRO A 224 20.56 1.85 -17.61
CA PRO A 224 19.17 1.51 -17.96
C PRO A 224 18.37 2.74 -18.40
N MET A 225 18.79 3.95 -17.97
CA MET A 225 18.17 5.21 -18.39
C MET A 225 18.82 5.82 -19.64
N GLU A 226 19.84 5.19 -20.21
CA GLU A 226 20.58 5.61 -21.41
C GLU A 226 21.16 7.05 -21.34
N ILE A 227 21.43 7.54 -20.13
CA ILE A 227 22.01 8.85 -19.91
C ILE A 227 23.54 8.79 -19.97
N ASP A 228 24.16 9.88 -20.39
CA ASP A 228 25.60 10.06 -20.25
C ASP A 228 25.90 10.83 -18.96
N ILE A 229 26.30 10.09 -17.93
CA ILE A 229 26.57 10.64 -16.59
C ILE A 229 27.76 11.62 -16.57
N ARG A 230 28.55 11.69 -17.64
CA ARG A 230 29.68 12.61 -17.77
C ARG A 230 29.21 14.04 -18.10
N ASN A 231 28.02 14.20 -18.67
CA ASN A 231 27.49 15.50 -19.11
C ASN A 231 26.91 16.35 -17.96
N GLY A 232 27.27 16.05 -16.72
CA GLY A 232 26.88 16.79 -15.52
C GLY A 232 26.63 15.88 -14.35
N SER A 233 26.86 16.41 -13.16
CA SER A 233 26.69 15.64 -11.92
C SER A 233 25.24 15.41 -11.53
N PHE A 234 24.32 16.25 -12.01
CA PHE A 234 22.90 16.18 -11.68
C PHE A 234 22.07 15.95 -12.93
N GLN A 235 21.49 14.76 -13.04
CA GLN A 235 20.56 14.38 -14.10
C GLN A 235 19.32 13.77 -13.47
N MET A 236 18.16 14.36 -13.78
CA MET A 236 16.87 13.98 -13.16
C MET A 236 16.47 12.53 -13.47
N GLU A 237 16.87 12.01 -14.62
CA GLU A 237 16.58 10.65 -15.07
C GLU A 237 17.41 9.59 -14.32
N CYS A 238 18.50 10.00 -13.66
CA CYS A 238 19.39 9.09 -12.97
C CYS A 238 18.69 8.41 -11.77
N THR A 239 18.58 7.09 -11.80
CA THR A 239 17.99 6.28 -10.72
C THR A 239 18.99 5.89 -9.62
N ARG A 240 20.21 6.36 -9.68
CA ARG A 240 21.30 6.07 -8.70
C ARG A 240 21.58 4.57 -8.55
N CYS A 241 21.45 3.81 -9.63
CA CYS A 241 21.60 2.36 -9.63
C CYS A 241 23.05 1.87 -9.45
N GLY A 242 24.05 2.75 -9.66
CA GLY A 242 25.47 2.43 -9.51
C GLY A 242 26.09 1.62 -10.65
N THR A 243 25.32 1.19 -11.65
CA THR A 243 25.82 0.36 -12.76
C THR A 243 26.95 1.04 -13.57
N CYS A 244 26.89 2.36 -13.75
CA CYS A 244 27.93 3.13 -14.42
C CYS A 244 29.24 3.16 -13.62
N ILE A 245 29.18 3.14 -12.30
CA ILE A 245 30.34 3.08 -11.40
C ILE A 245 31.03 1.74 -11.60
N ASP A 246 30.29 0.63 -11.44
CA ASP A 246 30.81 -0.73 -11.63
C ASP A 246 31.43 -0.90 -13.03
N ALA A 247 30.76 -0.36 -14.07
CA ALA A 247 31.25 -0.43 -15.44
C ALA A 247 32.57 0.34 -15.66
N CYS A 248 32.73 1.51 -15.01
CA CYS A 248 33.93 2.30 -15.07
C CYS A 248 35.09 1.62 -14.33
N ASP A 249 34.80 1.10 -13.13
CA ASP A 249 35.78 0.38 -12.32
C ASP A 249 36.28 -0.88 -13.05
N GLU A 250 35.38 -1.67 -13.66
CA GLU A 250 35.74 -2.87 -14.43
C GLU A 250 36.73 -2.62 -15.54
N ILE A 251 36.56 -1.51 -16.30
CA ILE A 251 37.42 -1.19 -17.44
C ILE A 251 38.75 -0.57 -17.00
N LEU A 252 38.70 0.34 -16.01
CA LEU A 252 39.90 1.04 -15.58
C LEU A 252 40.78 0.17 -14.68
N ALA A 253 40.22 -0.79 -13.96
CA ALA A 253 40.98 -1.79 -13.22
C ALA A 253 41.93 -2.61 -14.14
N LYS A 254 41.52 -2.92 -15.37
CA LYS A 254 42.36 -3.59 -16.38
C LYS A 254 43.60 -2.75 -16.79
N LYS A 255 43.55 -1.44 -16.48
CA LYS A 255 44.65 -0.48 -16.73
C LYS A 255 45.34 -0.05 -15.43
N ASN A 256 45.09 -0.78 -14.33
CA ASN A 256 45.58 -0.45 -12.98
C ASN A 256 45.23 1.00 -12.55
N ARG A 257 44.04 1.49 -12.94
CA ARG A 257 43.55 2.82 -12.60
C ARG A 257 42.22 2.70 -11.88
N PRO A 258 41.95 3.57 -10.89
CA PRO A 258 40.64 3.63 -10.25
C PRO A 258 39.60 4.22 -11.20
N GLY A 259 38.34 3.90 -10.99
CA GLY A 259 37.23 4.47 -11.72
C GLY A 259 37.09 5.98 -11.54
N LEU A 260 36.40 6.63 -12.47
CA LEU A 260 36.17 8.07 -12.52
C LEU A 260 34.78 8.46 -11.97
N LEU A 261 33.95 7.50 -11.61
CA LEU A 261 32.61 7.70 -11.15
C LEU A 261 32.49 7.25 -9.68
N ALA A 262 31.81 8.03 -8.85
CA ALA A 262 31.56 7.72 -7.46
C ALA A 262 30.23 8.32 -6.99
N PHE A 263 29.59 7.72 -5.98
CA PHE A 263 28.49 8.39 -5.29
C PHE A 263 29.01 9.58 -4.49
N ASP A 264 28.31 10.71 -4.60
CA ASP A 264 28.52 11.88 -3.77
C ASP A 264 27.42 11.98 -2.72
N PHE A 265 27.83 11.96 -1.43
CA PHE A 265 26.97 12.06 -0.25
C PHE A 265 27.06 13.43 0.41
N SER A 266 27.54 14.45 -0.29
CA SER A 266 27.76 15.78 0.30
C SER A 266 26.49 16.39 0.92
N GLY A 267 25.32 16.04 0.40
CA GLY A 267 24.04 16.49 0.92
C GLY A 267 23.57 15.81 2.22
N LEU A 268 24.18 14.70 2.66
CA LEU A 268 23.88 14.04 3.93
C LEU A 268 24.56 14.74 5.13
N SER A 269 25.47 15.66 4.86
CA SER A 269 26.16 16.43 5.90
C SER A 269 25.20 17.44 6.55
N TRP A 270 25.35 17.69 7.86
CA TRP A 270 24.61 18.73 8.59
C TRP A 270 24.71 20.12 7.93
N ARG A 271 25.79 20.39 7.21
CA ARG A 271 25.97 21.62 6.44
C ARG A 271 25.10 21.71 5.19
N GLY A 272 24.52 20.61 4.74
CA GLY A 272 23.60 20.54 3.59
C GLY A 272 22.12 20.72 3.96
N TRP A 273 21.79 20.78 5.26
CA TRP A 273 20.40 20.97 5.71
C TRP A 273 19.95 22.42 5.50
N ASP A 274 18.84 22.58 4.84
CA ASP A 274 18.15 23.84 4.59
C ASP A 274 16.72 23.81 5.13
N LEU A 275 16.05 24.95 5.02
CA LEU A 275 14.65 25.07 5.50
C LEU A 275 13.73 24.07 4.84
N LYS A 276 13.89 23.80 3.53
CA LYS A 276 13.08 22.82 2.77
C LYS A 276 13.20 21.42 3.37
N ARG A 277 14.41 20.93 3.64
CA ARG A 277 14.67 19.62 4.23
C ARG A 277 14.12 19.53 5.66
N SER A 278 14.34 20.61 6.45
CA SER A 278 13.82 20.67 7.81
C SER A 278 12.28 20.62 7.85
N LEU A 279 11.60 21.35 6.98
CA LEU A 279 10.13 21.34 6.89
C LEU A 279 9.60 19.96 6.47
N VAL A 280 10.21 19.33 5.48
CA VAL A 280 9.80 18.00 5.04
C VAL A 280 10.05 16.94 6.13
N ALA A 281 11.19 16.97 6.80
CA ALA A 281 11.50 16.08 7.91
C ALA A 281 10.54 16.28 9.10
N LEU A 282 10.25 17.52 9.46
CA LEU A 282 9.31 17.87 10.52
C LEU A 282 7.89 17.39 10.17
N SER A 283 7.43 17.62 8.93
CA SER A 283 6.12 17.14 8.48
C SER A 283 6.04 15.62 8.53
N THR A 284 7.06 14.92 8.04
CA THR A 284 7.14 13.46 8.09
C THR A 284 7.05 12.95 9.53
N LEU A 285 7.84 13.54 10.44
CA LEU A 285 7.82 13.18 11.85
C LEU A 285 6.46 13.45 12.48
N SER A 286 5.86 14.62 12.20
CA SER A 286 4.56 15.00 12.75
C SER A 286 3.47 14.03 12.33
N PHE A 287 3.36 13.70 11.03
CA PHE A 287 2.39 12.72 10.56
C PHE A 287 2.65 11.31 11.11
N GLY A 288 3.91 10.92 11.27
CA GLY A 288 4.29 9.65 11.89
C GLY A 288 3.87 9.56 13.35
N VAL A 289 4.12 10.61 14.13
CA VAL A 289 3.71 10.68 15.54
C VAL A 289 2.18 10.70 15.67
N ILE A 290 1.49 11.53 14.88
CA ILE A 290 0.02 11.59 14.89
C ILE A 290 -0.58 10.22 14.55
N LEU A 291 -0.06 9.54 13.52
CA LEU A 291 -0.51 8.20 13.15
C LEU A 291 -0.25 7.18 14.29
N ALA A 292 0.93 7.20 14.88
CA ALA A 292 1.28 6.30 15.98
C ALA A 292 0.37 6.51 17.21
N VAL A 293 0.13 7.77 17.60
CA VAL A 293 -0.78 8.12 18.69
C VAL A 293 -2.21 7.71 18.36
N ALA A 294 -2.69 8.00 17.14
CA ALA A 294 -4.02 7.61 16.71
C ALA A 294 -4.22 6.09 16.75
N LEU A 295 -3.23 5.31 16.27
CA LEU A 295 -3.29 3.85 16.34
C LEU A 295 -3.22 3.30 17.77
N ALA A 296 -2.45 3.93 18.65
CA ALA A 296 -2.36 3.55 20.07
C ALA A 296 -3.66 3.80 20.83
N HIS A 297 -4.43 4.82 20.45
CA HIS A 297 -5.73 5.17 21.04
C HIS A 297 -6.91 4.71 20.19
N ARG A 298 -6.70 3.80 19.24
CA ARG A 298 -7.76 3.29 18.37
C ARG A 298 -8.83 2.56 19.16
N ASP A 299 -10.08 2.98 19.00
CA ASP A 299 -11.23 2.29 19.56
C ASP A 299 -11.45 0.96 18.84
N THR A 300 -11.38 -0.13 19.59
CA THR A 300 -11.55 -1.48 19.02
C THR A 300 -13.00 -1.98 19.11
N LEU A 301 -13.91 -1.21 19.69
CA LEU A 301 -15.34 -1.47 19.69
C LEU A 301 -16.05 -0.24 19.14
N ALA A 302 -16.76 -0.41 18.03
CA ALA A 302 -17.60 0.65 17.47
C ALA A 302 -19.07 0.28 17.70
N LEU A 303 -19.80 1.14 18.41
CA LEU A 303 -21.22 1.02 18.66
C LEU A 303 -21.97 2.08 17.86
N GLN A 304 -23.06 1.71 17.23
CA GLN A 304 -23.98 2.61 16.54
C GLN A 304 -25.39 2.20 16.86
N LEU A 305 -26.22 3.16 17.26
CA LEU A 305 -27.62 2.95 17.49
C LEU A 305 -28.42 3.90 16.61
N ALA A 306 -29.24 3.37 15.72
CA ALA A 306 -30.08 4.14 14.82
C ALA A 306 -31.55 3.79 14.98
N PRO A 307 -32.47 4.75 15.05
CA PRO A 307 -33.90 4.46 14.98
C PRO A 307 -34.24 3.93 13.56
N LEU A 308 -34.95 2.80 13.51
CA LEU A 308 -35.40 2.18 12.26
C LEU A 308 -36.78 2.68 11.86
N GLN A 309 -37.74 2.50 12.77
CA GLN A 309 -39.15 2.83 12.53
C GLN A 309 -39.88 2.95 13.89
N SER A 310 -40.78 3.90 13.98
CA SER A 310 -41.76 3.97 15.07
C SER A 310 -43.10 3.65 14.48
N ASP A 311 -43.66 2.47 14.83
CA ASP A 311 -45.00 2.08 14.45
C ASP A 311 -46.03 2.64 15.46
N VAL A 312 -46.68 3.67 15.04
CA VAL A 312 -47.84 4.23 15.79
C VAL A 312 -49.10 3.94 14.99
N ALA A 313 -49.51 2.67 14.96
CA ALA A 313 -50.73 2.31 14.28
C ALA A 313 -51.95 2.74 15.14
N PRO A 314 -52.98 3.37 14.55
CA PRO A 314 -54.19 3.72 15.28
C PRO A 314 -54.88 2.45 15.86
N GLY A 315 -55.22 2.49 17.14
CA GLY A 315 -55.96 1.41 17.80
C GLY A 315 -55.13 0.30 18.47
N ARG A 316 -53.79 0.34 18.41
CA ARG A 316 -52.94 -0.53 19.22
C ARG A 316 -52.89 -0.11 20.69
N ALA A 317 -52.83 -1.07 21.58
CA ALA A 317 -52.74 -0.82 23.02
C ALA A 317 -51.31 -0.48 23.49
N VAL A 318 -50.34 -0.53 22.58
CA VAL A 318 -48.92 -0.39 22.85
C VAL A 318 -48.27 0.47 21.76
N ALA A 319 -47.50 1.48 22.16
CA ALA A 319 -46.62 2.23 21.26
C ALA A 319 -45.30 1.46 21.09
N GLU A 320 -44.84 1.30 19.86
CA GLU A 320 -43.71 0.47 19.56
C GLU A 320 -42.68 1.28 18.74
N SER A 321 -41.40 1.21 19.11
CA SER A 321 -40.29 1.78 18.35
C SER A 321 -39.15 0.79 18.20
N HIS A 322 -38.62 0.73 16.99
CA HIS A 322 -37.56 -0.16 16.61
C HIS A 322 -36.23 0.60 16.48
N PHE A 323 -35.16 0.04 17.01
CA PHE A 323 -33.81 0.58 16.93
C PHE A 323 -32.87 -0.50 16.42
N LEU A 324 -31.97 -0.13 15.52
CA LEU A 324 -30.91 -1.00 15.05
C LEU A 324 -29.65 -0.72 15.87
N LEU A 325 -29.27 -1.67 16.72
CA LEU A 325 -27.95 -1.69 17.35
C LEU A 325 -26.98 -2.42 16.45
N ARG A 326 -25.92 -1.73 16.05
CA ARG A 326 -24.80 -2.29 15.31
C ARG A 326 -23.56 -2.22 16.22
N ALA A 327 -22.92 -3.37 16.46
CA ALA A 327 -21.69 -3.45 17.20
C ALA A 327 -20.63 -4.14 16.36
N ALA A 328 -19.52 -3.43 16.10
CA ALA A 328 -18.37 -3.95 15.38
C ALA A 328 -17.20 -4.13 16.36
N ASN A 329 -16.86 -5.37 16.64
CA ASN A 329 -15.71 -5.70 17.47
C ASN A 329 -14.45 -5.79 16.59
N ARG A 330 -13.64 -4.75 16.61
CA ARG A 330 -12.37 -4.62 15.89
C ARG A 330 -11.18 -5.13 16.71
N GLY A 331 -11.44 -5.65 17.90
CA GLY A 331 -10.44 -6.24 18.80
C GLY A 331 -10.13 -7.70 18.48
N ARG A 332 -9.23 -8.27 19.26
CA ARG A 332 -8.78 -9.67 19.13
C ARG A 332 -9.52 -10.61 20.06
N GLU A 333 -10.31 -10.11 20.98
CA GLU A 333 -11.06 -10.89 21.97
C GLU A 333 -12.57 -10.67 21.79
N PRO A 334 -13.41 -11.66 22.09
CA PRO A 334 -14.86 -11.48 22.05
C PRO A 334 -15.30 -10.47 23.13
N VAL A 335 -16.31 -9.65 22.81
CA VAL A 335 -16.83 -8.60 23.69
C VAL A 335 -18.29 -8.88 24.02
N THR A 336 -18.63 -8.93 25.31
CA THR A 336 -20.01 -8.97 25.77
C THR A 336 -20.55 -7.56 25.94
N LEU A 337 -21.81 -7.36 25.52
CA LEU A 337 -22.52 -6.10 25.66
C LEU A 337 -23.66 -6.27 26.61
N ALA A 338 -23.80 -5.41 27.61
CA ALA A 338 -24.98 -5.30 28.43
C ALA A 338 -25.72 -4.03 28.04
N VAL A 339 -26.97 -4.18 27.57
CA VAL A 339 -27.80 -3.07 27.12
C VAL A 339 -28.95 -2.85 28.11
N HIS A 340 -29.03 -1.64 28.61
CA HIS A 340 -30.13 -1.20 29.47
C HIS A 340 -30.58 0.22 29.13
N THR A 341 -31.64 0.70 29.76
CA THR A 341 -32.18 2.03 29.48
C THR A 341 -32.32 2.86 30.75
N GLU A 342 -32.08 4.14 30.66
CA GLU A 342 -32.32 5.12 31.72
C GLU A 342 -33.47 6.05 31.29
N GLY A 343 -34.41 6.30 32.21
CA GLY A 343 -35.55 7.20 31.97
C GLY A 343 -36.74 6.57 31.22
N LEU A 344 -36.72 5.26 31.00
CA LEU A 344 -37.87 4.54 30.43
C LEU A 344 -38.90 4.26 31.52
N PRO A 345 -40.21 4.35 31.23
CA PRO A 345 -41.27 3.94 32.18
C PRO A 345 -41.13 2.51 32.66
N ALA A 346 -41.46 2.22 33.93
CA ALA A 346 -41.30 0.88 34.53
C ALA A 346 -42.16 -0.21 33.89
N ASP A 347 -43.24 0.18 33.21
CA ASP A 347 -44.15 -0.71 32.47
C ASP A 347 -43.75 -0.97 31.02
N ALA A 348 -42.63 -0.40 30.59
CA ALA A 348 -42.09 -0.62 29.25
C ALA A 348 -41.39 -1.98 29.14
N VAL A 349 -41.52 -2.62 27.98
CA VAL A 349 -40.85 -3.91 27.67
C VAL A 349 -39.83 -3.70 26.57
N ILE A 350 -38.61 -4.23 26.76
CA ILE A 350 -37.55 -4.21 25.80
C ILE A 350 -37.33 -5.63 25.27
N GLN A 351 -37.25 -5.78 23.94
CA GLN A 351 -37.01 -7.07 23.29
C GLN A 351 -35.80 -6.94 22.33
N GLY A 352 -35.20 -8.09 22.01
CA GLY A 352 -34.09 -8.14 21.04
C GLY A 352 -32.73 -7.78 21.62
N LEU A 353 -32.56 -7.81 22.94
CA LEU A 353 -31.27 -7.52 23.59
C LEU A 353 -30.18 -8.52 23.16
N PRO A 354 -28.90 -8.08 23.05
CA PRO A 354 -27.78 -8.97 22.78
C PRO A 354 -27.67 -10.08 23.84
N THR A 355 -27.64 -11.33 23.41
CA THR A 355 -27.47 -12.49 24.29
C THR A 355 -26.14 -13.21 24.12
N GLN A 356 -25.45 -12.93 23.01
CA GLN A 356 -24.16 -13.55 22.67
C GLN A 356 -23.08 -12.50 22.59
N PRO A 357 -21.83 -12.86 22.93
CA PRO A 357 -20.69 -11.95 22.75
C PRO A 357 -20.42 -11.72 21.27
N VAL A 358 -20.02 -10.51 20.92
CA VAL A 358 -19.52 -10.18 19.58
C VAL A 358 -18.14 -10.77 19.41
N ALA A 359 -17.98 -11.73 18.52
CA ALA A 359 -16.70 -12.37 18.27
C ALA A 359 -15.66 -11.38 17.73
N ALA A 360 -14.38 -11.70 17.92
CA ALA A 360 -13.27 -10.90 17.40
C ALA A 360 -13.38 -10.72 15.87
N GLY A 361 -13.20 -9.48 15.38
CA GLY A 361 -13.29 -9.16 13.96
C GLY A 361 -14.70 -9.26 13.36
N GLN A 362 -15.76 -9.46 14.16
CA GLN A 362 -17.12 -9.59 13.67
C GLN A 362 -17.95 -8.34 13.93
N GLU A 363 -18.94 -8.16 13.07
CA GLU A 363 -19.99 -7.18 13.22
C GLU A 363 -21.31 -7.91 13.43
N GLU A 364 -22.01 -7.53 14.50
CA GLU A 364 -23.33 -8.07 14.84
C GLU A 364 -24.36 -6.93 14.82
N ARG A 365 -25.59 -7.30 14.48
CA ARG A 365 -26.71 -6.37 14.39
C ARG A 365 -27.90 -6.93 15.12
N TRP A 366 -28.47 -6.13 16.01
CA TRP A 366 -29.68 -6.49 16.75
C TRP A 366 -30.77 -5.45 16.51
N THR A 367 -31.96 -5.90 16.30
CA THR A 367 -33.16 -5.04 16.31
C THR A 367 -33.71 -4.99 17.72
N LEU A 368 -33.51 -3.87 18.39
CA LEU A 368 -34.05 -3.60 19.70
C LEU A 368 -35.47 -3.03 19.55
N VAL A 369 -36.43 -3.58 20.26
CA VAL A 369 -37.82 -3.13 20.21
C VAL A 369 -38.20 -2.64 21.60
N VAL A 370 -38.64 -1.39 21.65
CA VAL A 370 -39.19 -0.78 22.88
C VAL A 370 -40.69 -0.69 22.74
N GLN A 371 -41.40 -1.30 23.65
CA GLN A 371 -42.84 -1.29 23.73
C GLN A 371 -43.30 -0.57 25.00
N ILE A 372 -44.12 0.48 24.84
CA ILE A 372 -44.71 1.24 25.96
C ILE A 372 -46.21 1.13 25.89
N PRO A 373 -46.89 0.65 26.99
CA PRO A 373 -48.35 0.61 27.04
C PRO A 373 -48.95 2.00 26.90
N GLU A 374 -49.97 2.12 26.06
CA GLU A 374 -50.75 3.34 25.87
C GLU A 374 -51.69 3.53 27.08
N THR A 375 -51.36 4.44 28.00
CA THR A 375 -52.17 4.77 29.17
C THR A 375 -52.79 6.15 29.03
N PRO A 376 -54.02 6.40 29.58
CA PRO A 376 -54.60 7.72 29.61
C PRO A 376 -53.66 8.71 30.34
N GLY A 377 -53.33 9.82 29.71
CA GLY A 377 -52.42 10.82 30.23
C GLY A 377 -50.98 10.72 29.75
N ARG A 378 -50.55 9.64 29.13
CA ARG A 378 -49.21 9.50 28.53
C ARG A 378 -49.27 9.86 27.04
N LYS A 379 -49.20 11.13 26.73
CA LYS A 379 -49.26 11.63 25.35
C LYS A 379 -48.00 12.42 25.02
N GLY A 380 -47.43 12.15 23.87
CA GLY A 380 -46.26 12.87 23.36
C GLY A 380 -45.02 12.00 23.25
N LEU A 381 -43.88 12.61 23.00
CA LEU A 381 -42.58 11.96 22.83
C LEU A 381 -42.04 11.57 24.21
N GLN A 382 -41.89 10.26 24.44
CA GLN A 382 -41.22 9.73 25.63
C GLN A 382 -39.76 9.55 25.31
N SER A 383 -38.90 10.43 25.82
CA SER A 383 -37.46 10.38 25.64
C SER A 383 -36.80 9.53 26.73
N PHE A 384 -35.84 8.74 26.38
CA PHE A 384 -35.04 7.93 27.28
C PHE A 384 -33.59 7.81 26.72
N THR A 385 -32.70 7.22 27.51
CA THR A 385 -31.33 7.00 27.08
C THR A 385 -31.02 5.53 27.08
N TRP A 386 -30.53 5.01 25.97
CA TRP A 386 -29.89 3.71 25.89
C TRP A 386 -28.53 3.78 26.53
N VAL A 387 -28.18 2.87 27.40
CA VAL A 387 -26.84 2.70 27.97
C VAL A 387 -26.34 1.32 27.58
N ILE A 388 -25.22 1.30 26.88
CA ILE A 388 -24.59 0.08 26.42
C ILE A 388 -23.27 -0.07 27.17
N ASP A 389 -23.24 -0.98 28.12
CA ASP A 389 -22.02 -1.30 28.87
C ASP A 389 -21.16 -2.27 28.10
N SER A 390 -19.89 -1.95 28.02
CA SER A 390 -18.85 -2.78 27.45
C SER A 390 -17.66 -2.85 28.41
N PRO A 391 -16.70 -3.75 28.24
CA PRO A 391 -15.48 -3.79 29.05
C PRO A 391 -14.65 -2.48 29.02
N ARG A 392 -15.00 -1.55 28.13
CA ARG A 392 -14.32 -0.24 27.96
C ARG A 392 -15.06 0.93 28.59
N GLY A 393 -16.27 0.69 29.07
CA GLY A 393 -17.13 1.71 29.65
C GLY A 393 -18.54 1.70 29.06
N ALA A 394 -19.36 2.61 29.56
CA ALA A 394 -20.73 2.78 29.15
C ALA A 394 -20.86 3.86 28.06
N GLU A 395 -21.44 3.51 26.92
CA GLU A 395 -21.83 4.49 25.90
C GLU A 395 -23.33 4.79 25.98
N ARG A 396 -23.69 6.06 25.76
CA ARG A 396 -25.05 6.56 25.92
C ARG A 396 -25.59 7.07 24.58
N PHE A 397 -26.76 6.56 24.20
CA PHE A 397 -27.45 6.95 22.97
C PHE A 397 -28.87 7.44 23.26
N PRO A 398 -29.33 8.53 22.65
CA PRO A 398 -30.70 9.01 22.83
C PRO A 398 -31.70 8.05 22.18
N GLY A 399 -32.79 7.81 22.85
CA GLY A 399 -33.94 7.07 22.34
C GLY A 399 -35.24 7.83 22.60
N ALA A 400 -36.23 7.59 21.75
CA ALA A 400 -37.54 8.17 21.91
C ALA A 400 -38.65 7.25 21.36
N VAL A 401 -39.79 7.21 22.04
CA VAL A 401 -41.02 6.53 21.59
C VAL A 401 -42.16 7.53 21.61
N LEU A 402 -42.91 7.59 20.51
CA LEU A 402 -44.08 8.45 20.43
C LEU A 402 -45.31 7.69 20.97
N THR A 403 -45.93 8.24 22.02
CA THR A 403 -47.18 7.73 22.58
C THR A 403 -48.33 8.66 22.27
N ARG A 404 -49.52 8.14 21.94
CA ARG A 404 -50.70 8.95 21.60
C ARG A 404 -51.61 9.20 22.79
N GLY A 405 -51.49 8.41 23.86
CA GLY A 405 -52.38 8.39 24.97
C GLY A 405 -53.71 7.75 24.57
N LYS A 406 -54.20 6.75 25.36
CA LYS A 406 -55.55 6.28 25.20
C LYS A 406 -56.50 7.42 25.59
N GLY A 407 -57.01 8.09 24.63
CA GLY A 407 -57.90 9.19 24.93
C GLY A 407 -58.88 9.44 23.81
N ALA A 408 -60.06 9.37 24.16
CA ALA A 408 -61.36 9.82 23.65
C ALA A 408 -61.77 9.17 22.32
#